data_556d76773191b1386abad1adaaf78927
#
_entry.id   556d76773191b1386abad1adaaf78927
#
_cell.length_a   1.000
_cell.length_b   1.000
_cell.length_c   1.000
_cell.angle_alpha   90.00
_cell.angle_beta   90.00
_cell.angle_gamma   90.00
#
_symmetry.space_group_name_H-M   'P 1'
#
loop_
_entity.id
_entity.type
_entity.pdbx_description
1 polymer ?
#
loop_
_entity_poly.entity_id
_entity_poly.type
_entity_poly.pdbx_seq_one_letter_code
_entity_poly.pdbx_strand_id
1 'polypeptide(L)'
;DTDRSRGLGDVYKRQRYELAQMAETAAALVQAGADGIVTGVLTPEGELDVDALRPIYAAARAAAKAADRPVVCTLHRAFDVCKDPFAALEAAKALNLGTILTSGQAASAPAGASLLRRLVETAGPDLEILVGAGVTPANLLALAAETGAHAFHMSGKQVLDSRMTFRREGVPMGLPGFSELEVWQTSEETIRAARRVLNEL
;
A
#
# COMPACT_ATOMS: atom_id res chain seq x y z
N ASP A 1 -5.18 13.85 4.90
CA ASP A 1 -6.50 14.09 4.37
C ASP A 1 -6.91 13.03 3.36
N THR A 2 -8.05 12.46 3.64
CA THR A 2 -8.84 11.65 2.74
C THR A 2 -8.20 10.38 2.21
N ASP A 3 -8.01 9.43 3.09
CA ASP A 3 -8.29 8.06 2.76
C ASP A 3 -9.80 7.94 2.42
N ARG A 4 -10.18 8.40 1.26
CA ARG A 4 -11.33 7.85 0.57
C ARG A 4 -10.87 6.52 0.05
N SER A 5 -10.80 5.52 0.91
CA SER A 5 -10.74 4.14 0.53
C SER A 5 -11.99 3.88 -0.30
N ARG A 6 -11.87 4.15 -1.59
CA ARG A 6 -12.85 3.69 -2.56
C ARG A 6 -12.87 2.19 -2.41
N GLY A 7 -14.04 1.63 -2.18
CA GLY A 7 -14.18 0.20 -1.95
C GLY A 7 -13.47 -0.63 -3.03
N LEU A 8 -13.14 -1.87 -2.73
CA LEU A 8 -12.45 -2.80 -3.65
C LEU A 8 -13.08 -2.83 -5.06
N GLY A 9 -14.39 -2.56 -5.17
CA GLY A 9 -15.08 -2.43 -6.45
C GLY A 9 -14.57 -1.34 -7.38
N ASP A 10 -13.91 -0.30 -6.85
CA ASP A 10 -13.36 0.80 -7.66
C ASP A 10 -11.91 0.57 -8.11
N VAL A 11 -11.21 -0.42 -7.55
CA VAL A 11 -9.80 -0.68 -7.86
C VAL A 11 -9.61 -1.18 -9.30
N TYR A 12 -10.61 -1.85 -9.87
CA TYR A 12 -10.56 -2.43 -11.22
C TYR A 12 -11.45 -1.71 -12.25
N LYS A 13 -12.29 -0.74 -11.85
CA LYS A 13 -13.18 0.01 -12.78
C LYS A 13 -12.67 1.42 -13.08
N ARG A 14 -11.37 1.60 -13.28
CA ARG A 14 -10.82 2.91 -13.63
C ARG A 14 -11.23 3.29 -15.05
N GLN A 15 -11.97 4.39 -15.18
CA GLN A 15 -12.36 4.90 -16.48
C GLN A 15 -11.20 5.67 -17.15
N ARG A 16 -11.22 5.83 -18.47
CA ARG A 16 -10.12 6.45 -19.22
C ARG A 16 -9.71 7.82 -18.69
N TYR A 17 -10.68 8.65 -18.28
CA TYR A 17 -10.40 9.97 -17.71
C TYR A 17 -9.75 9.89 -16.33
N GLU A 18 -10.12 8.89 -15.50
CA GLU A 18 -9.48 8.67 -14.20
C GLU A 18 -8.02 8.24 -14.37
N LEU A 19 -7.72 7.38 -15.34
CA LEU A 19 -6.35 6.96 -15.64
C LEU A 19 -5.49 8.12 -16.11
N ALA A 20 -6.04 8.99 -16.97
CA ALA A 20 -5.35 10.20 -17.40
C ALA A 20 -5.08 11.16 -16.23
N GLN A 21 -6.07 11.38 -15.37
CA GLN A 21 -5.92 12.18 -14.16
C GLN A 21 -4.91 11.58 -13.19
N MET A 22 -4.87 10.25 -13.05
CA MET A 22 -3.89 9.57 -12.22
C MET A 22 -2.46 9.78 -12.73
N ALA A 23 -2.26 9.74 -14.05
CA ALA A 23 -0.95 9.99 -14.66
C ALA A 23 -0.48 11.44 -14.45
N GLU A 24 -1.37 12.41 -14.66
CA GLU A 24 -1.09 13.83 -14.40
C GLU A 24 -0.79 14.08 -12.91
N THR A 25 -1.57 13.49 -12.01
CA THR A 25 -1.37 13.60 -10.56
C THR A 25 -0.04 12.98 -10.13
N ALA A 26 0.30 11.81 -10.68
CA ALA A 26 1.58 11.15 -10.38
C ALA A 26 2.77 12.02 -10.80
N ALA A 27 2.73 12.62 -11.99
CA ALA A 27 3.76 13.56 -12.43
C ALA A 27 3.85 14.80 -11.54
N ALA A 28 2.71 15.41 -11.20
CA ALA A 28 2.66 16.59 -10.35
C ALA A 28 3.20 16.33 -8.93
N LEU A 29 2.87 15.19 -8.33
CA LEU A 29 3.39 14.80 -7.02
C LEU A 29 4.91 14.62 -7.03
N VAL A 30 5.45 13.97 -8.06
CA VAL A 30 6.91 13.81 -8.21
C VAL A 30 7.60 15.17 -8.42
N GLN A 31 7.01 16.07 -9.24
CA GLN A 31 7.50 17.44 -9.39
C GLN A 31 7.46 18.22 -8.09
N ALA A 32 6.44 17.99 -7.24
CA ALA A 32 6.32 18.59 -5.91
C ALA A 32 7.27 17.97 -4.86
N GLY A 33 8.05 16.94 -5.23
CA GLY A 33 9.08 16.38 -4.37
C GLY A 33 8.77 15.00 -3.79
N ALA A 34 7.73 14.29 -4.24
CA ALA A 34 7.49 12.92 -3.82
C ALA A 34 8.60 11.99 -4.31
N ASP A 35 9.07 11.09 -3.42
CA ASP A 35 10.12 10.10 -3.71
C ASP A 35 9.55 8.81 -4.32
N GLY A 36 8.23 8.64 -4.30
CA GLY A 36 7.57 7.47 -4.86
C GLY A 36 6.09 7.67 -5.13
N ILE A 37 5.56 6.77 -5.95
CA ILE A 37 4.13 6.71 -6.30
C ILE A 37 3.60 5.32 -5.96
N VAL A 38 2.48 5.29 -5.27
CA VAL A 38 1.78 4.06 -4.89
C VAL A 38 0.43 4.02 -5.60
N THR A 39 0.23 3.03 -6.47
CA THR A 39 -1.03 2.84 -7.19
C THR A 39 -1.23 1.38 -7.62
N GLY A 40 -2.38 1.06 -8.20
CA GLY A 40 -2.68 -0.25 -8.75
C GLY A 40 -4.01 -0.27 -9.47
N VAL A 41 -4.08 -1.00 -10.56
CA VAL A 41 -5.29 -1.22 -11.36
C VAL A 41 -5.36 -2.69 -11.74
N LEU A 42 -6.54 -3.28 -11.62
CA LEU A 42 -6.82 -4.64 -12.08
C LEU A 42 -7.81 -4.59 -13.25
N THR A 43 -7.72 -5.59 -14.11
CA THR A 43 -8.77 -5.86 -15.10
C THR A 43 -10.02 -6.43 -14.41
N PRO A 44 -11.18 -6.43 -15.07
CA PRO A 44 -12.38 -7.10 -14.54
C PRO A 44 -12.20 -8.60 -14.26
N GLU A 45 -11.23 -9.23 -14.93
CA GLU A 45 -10.89 -10.65 -14.76
C GLU A 45 -9.93 -10.88 -13.57
N GLY A 46 -9.49 -9.81 -12.91
CA GLY A 46 -8.61 -9.84 -11.74
C GLY A 46 -7.12 -9.94 -12.07
N GLU A 47 -6.73 -9.61 -13.27
CA GLU A 47 -5.32 -9.54 -13.68
C GLU A 47 -4.77 -8.13 -13.43
N LEU A 48 -3.45 -7.98 -13.26
CA LEU A 48 -2.82 -6.67 -13.18
C LEU A 48 -2.95 -5.96 -14.55
N ASP A 49 -3.62 -4.81 -14.59
CA ASP A 49 -3.83 -4.05 -15.83
C ASP A 49 -2.56 -3.27 -16.20
N VAL A 50 -1.69 -3.95 -16.93
CA VAL A 50 -0.39 -3.40 -17.37
C VAL A 50 -0.57 -2.21 -18.30
N ASP A 51 -1.58 -2.23 -19.16
CA ASP A 51 -1.82 -1.16 -20.14
C ASP A 51 -2.33 0.12 -19.46
N ALA A 52 -3.17 -0.02 -18.44
CA ALA A 52 -3.64 1.10 -17.62
C ALA A 52 -2.52 1.67 -16.72
N LEU A 53 -1.66 0.82 -16.16
CA LEU A 53 -0.61 1.23 -15.22
C LEU A 53 0.60 1.84 -15.91
N ARG A 54 0.96 1.37 -17.09
CA ARG A 54 2.14 1.83 -17.84
C ARG A 54 2.21 3.35 -18.00
N PRO A 55 1.17 4.05 -18.49
CA PRO A 55 1.22 5.51 -18.64
C PRO A 55 1.37 6.25 -17.31
N ILE A 56 0.78 5.74 -16.22
CA ILE A 56 0.87 6.36 -14.89
C ILE A 56 2.31 6.32 -14.37
N TYR A 57 2.94 5.15 -14.40
CA TYR A 57 4.33 5.01 -13.96
C TYR A 57 5.32 5.68 -14.92
N ALA A 58 5.02 5.72 -16.22
CA ALA A 58 5.83 6.46 -17.19
C ALA A 58 5.82 7.96 -16.93
N ALA A 59 4.66 8.54 -16.59
CA ALA A 59 4.52 9.96 -16.25
C ALA A 59 5.33 10.31 -14.97
N ALA A 60 5.25 9.47 -13.93
CA ALA A 60 6.05 9.64 -12.71
C ALA A 60 7.55 9.60 -13.00
N ARG A 61 8.02 8.61 -13.78
CA ARG A 61 9.44 8.49 -14.14
C ARG A 61 9.93 9.63 -15.04
N ALA A 62 9.10 10.11 -15.95
CA ALA A 62 9.44 11.26 -16.77
C ALA A 62 9.61 12.53 -15.94
N ALA A 63 8.71 12.77 -14.98
CA ALA A 63 8.80 13.89 -14.04
C ALA A 63 10.05 13.78 -13.14
N ALA A 64 10.36 12.59 -12.63
CA ALA A 64 11.56 12.32 -11.82
C ALA A 64 12.85 12.58 -12.62
N LYS A 65 12.90 12.09 -13.86
CA LYS A 65 14.02 12.33 -14.76
C LYS A 65 14.23 13.83 -15.04
N ALA A 66 13.14 14.57 -15.26
CA ALA A 66 13.22 16.01 -15.47
C ALA A 66 13.70 16.79 -14.23
N ALA A 67 13.47 16.24 -13.03
CA ALA A 67 13.93 16.78 -11.75
C ALA A 67 15.30 16.23 -11.30
N ASP A 68 15.95 15.41 -12.11
CA ASP A 68 17.21 14.69 -11.80
C ASP A 68 17.15 13.94 -10.46
N ARG A 69 16.05 13.19 -10.25
CA ARG A 69 15.78 12.47 -9.00
C ARG A 69 15.31 11.04 -9.28
N PRO A 70 15.61 10.08 -8.40
CA PRO A 70 14.98 8.75 -8.47
C PRO A 70 13.50 8.82 -8.07
N VAL A 71 12.71 7.87 -8.55
CA VAL A 71 11.33 7.65 -8.09
C VAL A 71 11.06 6.16 -7.95
N VAL A 72 10.49 5.76 -6.83
CA VAL A 72 10.03 4.38 -6.61
C VAL A 72 8.57 4.25 -7.05
N CYS A 73 8.28 3.23 -7.85
CA CYS A 73 6.92 2.89 -8.25
C CYS A 73 6.48 1.64 -7.48
N THR A 74 5.40 1.77 -6.71
CA THR A 74 4.87 0.72 -5.83
C THR A 74 3.48 0.28 -6.28
N LEU A 75 3.26 -1.02 -6.35
CA LEU A 75 1.93 -1.61 -6.47
C LEU A 75 1.32 -1.75 -5.08
N HIS A 76 0.13 -1.17 -4.88
CA HIS A 76 -0.57 -1.28 -3.61
C HIS A 76 -1.34 -2.61 -3.48
N ARG A 77 -2.13 -2.75 -2.41
CA ARG A 77 -2.90 -3.95 -2.07
C ARG A 77 -3.98 -4.39 -3.07
N ALA A 78 -4.11 -3.76 -4.24
CA ALA A 78 -4.81 -4.37 -5.38
C ALA A 78 -4.22 -5.76 -5.71
N PHE A 79 -2.91 -5.93 -5.45
CA PHE A 79 -2.24 -7.21 -5.54
C PHE A 79 -2.90 -8.31 -4.70
N ASP A 80 -3.44 -7.96 -3.53
CA ASP A 80 -4.06 -8.95 -2.63
C ASP A 80 -5.39 -9.52 -3.13
N VAL A 81 -6.00 -8.88 -4.12
CA VAL A 81 -7.26 -9.32 -4.74
C VAL A 81 -7.09 -9.70 -6.22
N CYS A 82 -5.86 -9.80 -6.71
CA CYS A 82 -5.60 -10.32 -8.04
C CYS A 82 -5.82 -11.84 -8.10
N LYS A 83 -6.13 -12.32 -9.30
CA LYS A 83 -6.46 -13.73 -9.55
C LYS A 83 -5.25 -14.66 -9.37
N ASP A 84 -4.09 -14.24 -9.85
CA ASP A 84 -2.84 -15.00 -9.79
C ASP A 84 -1.70 -14.08 -9.30
N PRO A 85 -1.19 -14.28 -8.07
CA PRO A 85 -0.17 -13.44 -7.50
C PRO A 85 1.19 -13.58 -8.21
N PHE A 86 1.50 -14.72 -8.79
CA PHE A 86 2.76 -14.90 -9.50
C PHE A 86 2.74 -14.28 -10.89
N ALA A 87 1.62 -14.39 -11.62
CA ALA A 87 1.43 -13.65 -12.86
C ALA A 87 1.47 -12.12 -12.62
N ALA A 88 0.85 -11.64 -11.53
CA ALA A 88 0.90 -10.23 -11.15
C ALA A 88 2.31 -9.78 -10.74
N LEU A 89 3.09 -10.63 -10.09
CA LEU A 89 4.49 -10.39 -9.75
C LEU A 89 5.35 -10.21 -11.03
N GLU A 90 5.20 -11.10 -12.01
CA GLU A 90 5.93 -10.98 -13.26
C GLU A 90 5.50 -9.75 -14.08
N ALA A 91 4.22 -9.42 -14.07
CA ALA A 91 3.71 -8.19 -14.68
C ALA A 91 4.29 -6.93 -13.99
N ALA A 92 4.42 -6.94 -12.65
CA ALA A 92 5.05 -5.87 -11.89
C ALA A 92 6.55 -5.71 -12.25
N LYS A 93 7.28 -6.83 -12.39
CA LYS A 93 8.66 -6.81 -12.88
C LYS A 93 8.76 -6.23 -14.31
N ALA A 94 7.86 -6.63 -15.20
CA ALA A 94 7.81 -6.11 -16.58
C ALA A 94 7.50 -4.60 -16.64
N LEU A 95 6.83 -4.07 -15.62
CA LEU A 95 6.60 -2.64 -15.42
C LEU A 95 7.77 -1.93 -14.73
N ASN A 96 8.83 -2.66 -14.35
CA ASN A 96 9.95 -2.17 -13.55
C ASN A 96 9.49 -1.51 -12.24
N LEU A 97 8.54 -2.13 -11.53
CA LEU A 97 8.15 -1.65 -10.21
C LEU A 97 9.25 -1.97 -9.19
N GLY A 98 9.46 -1.07 -8.23
CA GLY A 98 10.42 -1.28 -7.14
C GLY A 98 9.84 -2.08 -5.98
N THR A 99 8.51 -2.01 -5.78
CA THR A 99 7.88 -2.55 -4.57
C THR A 99 6.46 -3.06 -4.83
N ILE A 100 6.07 -4.13 -4.15
CA ILE A 100 4.68 -4.61 -4.05
C ILE A 100 4.27 -4.61 -2.57
N LEU A 101 3.24 -3.85 -2.20
CA LEU A 101 2.61 -3.90 -0.88
C LEU A 101 1.55 -5.00 -0.85
N THR A 102 1.72 -5.99 0.01
CA THR A 102 0.83 -7.16 0.07
C THR A 102 0.71 -7.74 1.47
N SER A 103 -0.41 -8.38 1.76
CA SER A 103 -0.63 -9.24 2.93
C SER A 103 -0.49 -10.74 2.61
N GLY A 104 -0.04 -11.07 1.39
CA GLY A 104 -0.04 -12.46 0.92
C GLY A 104 -1.44 -12.96 0.59
N GLN A 105 -2.30 -12.11 0.01
CA GLN A 105 -3.69 -12.40 -0.35
C GLN A 105 -4.53 -12.93 0.82
N ALA A 106 -4.21 -12.51 2.04
CA ALA A 106 -4.91 -12.94 3.26
C ALA A 106 -5.45 -11.73 4.03
N ALA A 107 -6.28 -11.97 5.02
CA ALA A 107 -6.84 -10.93 5.88
C ALA A 107 -5.76 -10.14 6.66
N SER A 108 -4.61 -10.78 6.91
CA SER A 108 -3.44 -10.16 7.57
C SER A 108 -2.14 -10.80 7.10
N ALA A 109 -1.03 -10.09 7.25
CA ALA A 109 0.30 -10.60 6.90
C ALA A 109 0.66 -11.90 7.64
N PRO A 110 0.40 -12.07 8.95
CA PRO A 110 0.61 -13.36 9.61
C PRO A 110 -0.18 -14.52 8.97
N ALA A 111 -1.42 -14.28 8.55
CA ALA A 111 -2.23 -15.30 7.88
C ALA A 111 -1.73 -15.62 6.47
N GLY A 112 -1.09 -14.67 5.80
CA GLY A 112 -0.54 -14.81 4.46
C GLY A 112 0.95 -15.17 4.40
N ALA A 113 1.60 -15.45 5.53
CA ALA A 113 3.04 -15.62 5.63
C ALA A 113 3.62 -16.66 4.67
N SER A 114 2.92 -17.76 4.44
CA SER A 114 3.32 -18.81 3.49
C SER A 114 3.41 -18.30 2.04
N LEU A 115 2.44 -17.50 1.59
CA LEU A 115 2.50 -16.89 0.26
C LEU A 115 3.52 -15.76 0.21
N LEU A 116 3.62 -14.94 1.26
CA LEU A 116 4.62 -13.87 1.36
C LEU A 116 6.05 -14.43 1.19
N ARG A 117 6.39 -15.53 1.86
CA ARG A 117 7.68 -16.21 1.68
C ARG A 117 7.94 -16.54 0.23
N ARG A 118 7.00 -17.21 -0.44
CA ARG A 118 7.15 -17.59 -1.85
C ARG A 118 7.29 -16.39 -2.77
N LEU A 119 6.58 -15.30 -2.47
CA LEU A 119 6.69 -14.05 -3.23
C LEU A 119 8.06 -13.42 -3.05
N VAL A 120 8.60 -13.37 -1.83
CA VAL A 120 9.95 -12.86 -1.55
C VAL A 120 11.00 -13.68 -2.31
N GLU A 121 10.92 -15.02 -2.22
CA GLU A 121 11.84 -15.92 -2.94
C GLU A 121 11.76 -15.72 -4.47
N THR A 122 10.56 -15.51 -5.01
CA THR A 122 10.35 -15.34 -6.47
C THR A 122 10.66 -13.93 -6.96
N ALA A 123 10.43 -12.91 -6.12
CA ALA A 123 10.69 -11.51 -6.48
C ALA A 123 12.17 -11.26 -6.82
N GLY A 124 13.08 -11.88 -6.05
CA GLY A 124 14.52 -11.66 -6.22
C GLY A 124 14.94 -10.26 -5.78
N PRO A 125 16.15 -9.81 -6.15
CA PRO A 125 16.73 -8.56 -5.67
C PRO A 125 16.12 -7.29 -6.30
N ASP A 126 15.45 -7.42 -7.44
CA ASP A 126 15.01 -6.27 -8.25
C ASP A 126 13.63 -5.73 -7.86
N LEU A 127 12.86 -6.48 -7.04
CA LEU A 127 11.51 -6.15 -6.65
C LEU A 127 11.28 -6.45 -5.16
N GLU A 128 11.06 -5.44 -4.36
CA GLU A 128 10.87 -5.59 -2.92
C GLU A 128 9.43 -5.97 -2.57
N ILE A 129 9.24 -6.98 -1.74
CA ILE A 129 7.95 -7.33 -1.14
C ILE A 129 7.81 -6.56 0.18
N LEU A 130 6.94 -5.55 0.18
CA LEU A 130 6.58 -4.74 1.34
C LEU A 130 5.42 -5.42 2.07
N VAL A 131 5.72 -6.09 3.17
CA VAL A 131 4.74 -6.84 3.95
C VAL A 131 3.83 -5.89 4.73
N GLY A 132 2.52 -5.97 4.51
CA GLY A 132 1.54 -5.10 5.16
C GLY A 132 0.27 -5.81 5.60
N ALA A 133 -0.62 -5.08 6.27
CA ALA A 133 -1.84 -5.54 6.93
C ALA A 133 -1.60 -6.32 8.23
N GLY A 134 -1.86 -5.68 9.35
CA GLY A 134 -1.75 -6.26 10.67
C GLY A 134 -0.31 -6.46 11.17
N VAL A 135 0.66 -5.78 10.56
CA VAL A 135 2.03 -5.72 11.08
C VAL A 135 2.06 -4.87 12.35
N THR A 136 2.70 -5.39 13.37
CA THR A 136 2.85 -4.75 14.70
C THR A 136 4.28 -4.99 15.22
N PRO A 137 4.76 -4.21 16.19
CA PRO A 137 6.06 -4.49 16.82
C PRO A 137 6.16 -5.92 17.38
N ALA A 138 5.04 -6.48 17.87
CA ALA A 138 5.01 -7.79 18.49
C ALA A 138 5.16 -8.97 17.51
N ASN A 139 4.71 -8.81 16.26
CA ASN A 139 4.77 -9.88 15.25
C ASN A 139 5.84 -9.68 14.17
N LEU A 140 6.50 -8.52 14.16
CA LEU A 140 7.42 -8.12 13.11
C LEU A 140 8.61 -9.07 12.98
N LEU A 141 9.25 -9.45 14.11
CA LEU A 141 10.38 -10.37 14.10
C LEU A 141 10.00 -11.77 13.57
N ALA A 142 8.82 -12.27 13.99
CA ALA A 142 8.31 -13.55 13.50
C ALA A 142 8.01 -13.50 12.00
N LEU A 143 7.37 -12.41 11.53
CA LEU A 143 7.11 -12.20 10.10
C LEU A 143 8.40 -12.13 9.29
N ALA A 144 9.41 -11.40 9.75
CA ALA A 144 10.70 -11.34 9.06
C ALA A 144 11.35 -12.73 8.94
N ALA A 145 11.40 -13.47 10.05
CA ALA A 145 11.97 -14.82 10.08
C ALA A 145 11.19 -15.83 9.21
N GLU A 146 9.86 -15.74 9.19
CA GLU A 146 9.01 -16.66 8.44
C GLU A 146 9.00 -16.36 6.95
N THR A 147 8.97 -15.08 6.57
CA THR A 147 8.80 -14.65 5.17
C THR A 147 10.12 -14.36 4.45
N GLY A 148 11.18 -14.05 5.18
CA GLY A 148 12.44 -13.53 4.62
C GLY A 148 12.33 -12.09 4.11
N ALA A 149 11.23 -11.39 4.38
CA ALA A 149 11.06 -9.99 3.98
C ALA A 149 11.88 -9.05 4.86
N HIS A 150 12.34 -7.95 4.27
CA HIS A 150 13.10 -6.88 4.95
C HIS A 150 12.31 -5.57 5.05
N ALA A 151 11.20 -5.44 4.32
CA ALA A 151 10.36 -4.25 4.28
C ALA A 151 8.97 -4.53 4.86
N PHE A 152 8.54 -3.65 5.79
CA PHE A 152 7.27 -3.80 6.49
C PHE A 152 6.49 -2.49 6.52
N HIS A 153 5.19 -2.59 6.26
CA HIS A 153 4.25 -1.47 6.32
C HIS A 153 3.30 -1.64 7.51
N MET A 154 3.19 -0.60 8.32
CA MET A 154 2.24 -0.55 9.43
C MET A 154 1.69 0.86 9.61
N SER A 155 0.43 0.97 10.03
CA SER A 155 -0.18 2.26 10.38
C SER A 155 0.31 2.82 11.71
N GLY A 156 0.75 1.93 12.60
CA GLY A 156 1.11 2.29 13.98
C GLY A 156 -0.02 3.02 14.72
N LYS A 157 -1.27 2.82 14.31
CA LYS A 157 -2.40 3.60 14.79
C LYS A 157 -2.72 3.32 16.25
N GLN A 158 -3.14 4.37 16.94
CA GLN A 158 -3.83 4.32 18.22
C GLN A 158 -5.17 5.03 18.11
N VAL A 159 -6.11 4.64 18.95
CA VAL A 159 -7.43 5.25 19.04
C VAL A 159 -7.48 6.08 20.31
N LEU A 160 -7.78 7.36 20.16
CA LEU A 160 -7.95 8.30 21.26
C LEU A 160 -9.39 8.76 21.33
N ASP A 161 -9.87 9.05 22.52
CA ASP A 161 -11.17 9.72 22.66
C ASP A 161 -11.09 11.16 22.18
N SER A 162 -12.16 11.64 21.58
CA SER A 162 -12.29 13.04 21.15
C SER A 162 -12.18 13.99 22.35
N ARG A 163 -11.47 15.09 22.18
CA ARG A 163 -11.39 16.17 23.17
C ARG A 163 -12.64 17.04 23.24
N MET A 164 -13.65 16.78 22.38
CA MET A 164 -14.93 17.47 22.45
C MET A 164 -15.65 17.11 23.74
N THR A 165 -15.97 18.11 24.55
CA THR A 165 -16.73 17.96 25.78
C THR A 165 -18.24 17.92 25.53
N PHE A 166 -18.71 18.66 24.52
CA PHE A 166 -20.07 18.59 24.06
C PHE A 166 -20.27 17.44 23.09
N ARG A 167 -21.26 16.59 23.33
CA ARG A 167 -21.62 15.45 22.48
C ARG A 167 -23.10 15.49 22.18
N ARG A 168 -23.46 15.40 20.89
CA ARG A 168 -24.85 15.37 20.42
C ARG A 168 -25.25 13.93 20.17
N GLU A 169 -26.19 13.43 20.94
CA GLU A 169 -26.78 12.10 20.72
C GLU A 169 -27.79 12.11 19.58
N GLY A 170 -27.97 10.98 18.90
CA GLY A 170 -28.99 10.75 17.88
C GLY A 170 -28.79 11.44 16.54
N VAL A 171 -27.63 12.04 16.29
CA VAL A 171 -27.27 12.64 14.98
C VAL A 171 -26.04 11.97 14.42
N PRO A 172 -26.18 10.86 13.68
CA PRO A 172 -25.03 10.20 13.05
C PRO A 172 -24.49 11.03 11.89
N MET A 173 -23.20 11.32 11.89
CA MET A 173 -22.50 12.05 10.82
C MET A 173 -21.56 11.16 10.02
N GLY A 174 -21.23 9.98 10.53
CA GLY A 174 -20.30 9.01 9.95
C GLY A 174 -20.97 7.73 9.44
N LEU A 175 -20.13 6.77 9.08
CA LEU A 175 -20.58 5.45 8.62
C LEU A 175 -21.04 4.60 9.82
N PRO A 176 -22.08 3.75 9.67
CA PRO A 176 -22.50 2.82 10.70
C PRO A 176 -21.33 1.93 11.17
N GLY A 177 -21.17 1.79 12.48
CA GLY A 177 -20.11 0.97 13.08
C GLY A 177 -18.79 1.70 13.37
N PHE A 178 -18.68 2.97 13.00
CA PHE A 178 -17.55 3.82 13.39
C PHE A 178 -17.98 4.82 14.47
N SER A 179 -17.15 4.97 15.50
CA SER A 179 -17.35 5.99 16.50
C SER A 179 -16.91 7.36 15.96
N GLU A 180 -17.81 8.34 16.00
CA GLU A 180 -17.51 9.73 15.63
C GLU A 180 -16.71 10.46 16.71
N LEU A 181 -16.57 9.82 17.87
CA LEU A 181 -15.90 10.37 19.05
C LEU A 181 -14.48 9.83 19.21
N GLU A 182 -14.05 8.98 18.30
CA GLU A 182 -12.69 8.44 18.26
C GLU A 182 -11.83 9.19 17.26
N VAL A 183 -10.61 9.50 17.67
CA VAL A 183 -9.57 10.09 16.81
C VAL A 183 -8.50 9.04 16.59
N TRP A 184 -8.33 8.67 15.34
CA TRP A 184 -7.30 7.71 14.92
C TRP A 184 -6.05 8.46 14.50
N GLN A 185 -4.95 8.19 15.21
CA GLN A 185 -3.65 8.79 14.87
C GLN A 185 -2.52 7.78 15.02
N THR A 186 -1.39 8.06 14.37
CA THR A 186 -0.18 7.25 14.51
C THR A 186 0.44 7.48 15.88
N SER A 187 0.79 6.40 16.58
CA SER A 187 1.53 6.41 17.85
C SER A 187 3.02 6.44 17.58
N GLU A 188 3.71 7.49 18.01
CA GLU A 188 5.18 7.58 17.94
C GLU A 188 5.84 6.42 18.71
N GLU A 189 5.30 6.06 19.87
CA GLU A 189 5.82 4.96 20.70
C GLU A 189 5.76 3.63 19.96
N THR A 190 4.63 3.33 19.29
CA THR A 190 4.45 2.12 18.49
C THR A 190 5.45 2.08 17.32
N ILE A 191 5.66 3.21 16.63
CA ILE A 191 6.64 3.29 15.54
C ILE A 191 8.06 3.11 16.07
N ARG A 192 8.41 3.73 17.20
CA ARG A 192 9.73 3.55 17.83
C ARG A 192 9.97 2.11 18.26
N ALA A 193 8.94 1.43 18.78
CA ALA A 193 9.04 0.02 19.15
C ALA A 193 9.30 -0.87 17.92
N ALA A 194 8.55 -0.67 16.81
CA ALA A 194 8.78 -1.39 15.57
C ALA A 194 10.19 -1.13 15.01
N ARG A 195 10.66 0.12 15.05
CA ARG A 195 12.01 0.47 14.56
C ARG A 195 13.13 -0.20 15.37
N ARG A 196 12.95 -0.34 16.68
CA ARG A 196 13.92 -1.07 17.51
C ARG A 196 14.02 -2.54 17.09
N VAL A 197 12.90 -3.21 16.87
CA VAL A 197 12.87 -4.60 16.39
C VAL A 197 13.55 -4.74 15.03
N LEU A 198 13.29 -3.82 14.10
CA LEU A 198 13.92 -3.83 12.76
C LEU A 198 15.44 -3.60 12.80
N ASN A 199 15.94 -2.86 13.79
CA ASN A 199 17.39 -2.63 13.91
C ASN A 199 18.13 -3.84 14.49
N GLU A 200 17.42 -4.85 14.98
CA GLU A 200 17.97 -6.11 15.51
C GLU A 200 17.97 -7.23 14.45
N LEU A 201 17.34 -7.00 13.29
CA LEU A 201 17.36 -7.89 12.12
C LEU A 201 18.57 -7.64 11.22
#